data_2407f0fa989e5c432f82b97f54ab9793
#
_entry.id   2407f0fa989e5c432f82b97f54ab9793
#
_cell.length_a   1.000
_cell.length_b   1.000
_cell.length_c   1.000
_cell.angle_alpha   90.00
_cell.angle_beta   90.00
_cell.angle_gamma   90.00
#
_symmetry.space_group_name_H-M   'P 1'
#
loop_
_entity.id
_entity.type
_entity.pdbx_description
1 polymer ?
#
loop_
_entity_poly.entity_id
_entity_poly.type
_entity_poly.pdbx_seq_one_letter_code
_entity_poly.pdbx_strand_id
1 'polypeptide(L)'
;MKINDLKPTIVWKFFHQVTQVPRPSKKEGKMIEFLESFAKEYKIAIKKDQAGNLLMSKPATPGMEDRPVVVLQSHMDMVCEKNNGTKHDFDNDPIETIVD
;
A
#
# COMPACT_ATOMS: atom_id res chain seq x y z
N MET A 1 7.58 -5.97 -21.29
CA MET A 1 8.03 -6.00 -19.89
C MET A 1 6.88 -5.62 -18.98
N LYS A 2 6.66 -6.37 -17.92
CA LYS A 2 5.64 -6.07 -16.92
C LYS A 2 6.29 -5.46 -15.69
N ILE A 3 5.49 -4.76 -14.87
CA ILE A 3 5.98 -4.11 -13.66
C ILE A 3 6.71 -5.09 -12.72
N ASN A 4 6.25 -6.34 -12.65
CA ASN A 4 6.87 -7.37 -11.80
C ASN A 4 8.26 -7.81 -12.30
N ASP A 5 8.63 -7.46 -13.52
CA ASP A 5 9.95 -7.81 -14.08
C ASP A 5 11.02 -6.79 -13.68
N LEU A 6 10.60 -5.65 -13.13
CA LEU A 6 11.52 -4.58 -12.72
C LEU A 6 12.31 -4.96 -11.47
N LYS A 7 13.47 -4.30 -11.31
CA LYS A 7 14.35 -4.51 -10.15
C LYS A 7 14.42 -3.25 -9.30
N PRO A 8 14.50 -3.36 -7.98
CA PRO A 8 14.49 -4.59 -7.17
C PRO A 8 13.14 -5.29 -7.18
N THR A 9 13.14 -6.60 -7.36
CA THR A 9 11.91 -7.38 -7.55
C THR A 9 10.92 -7.21 -6.40
N ILE A 10 11.41 -7.20 -5.15
CA ILE A 10 10.53 -7.11 -3.97
C ILE A 10 9.78 -5.78 -3.92
N VAL A 11 10.42 -4.68 -4.30
CA VAL A 11 9.79 -3.35 -4.31
C VAL A 11 8.65 -3.32 -5.32
N TRP A 12 8.92 -3.76 -6.54
CA TRP A 12 7.94 -3.73 -7.61
C TRP A 12 6.81 -4.72 -7.41
N LYS A 13 7.10 -5.86 -6.79
CA LYS A 13 6.07 -6.83 -6.38
C LYS A 13 5.06 -6.17 -5.44
N PHE A 14 5.52 -5.53 -4.37
CA PHE A 14 4.62 -4.89 -3.41
C PHE A 14 3.93 -3.66 -4.00
N PHE A 15 4.63 -2.88 -4.79
CA PHE A 15 4.03 -1.75 -5.50
C PHE A 15 2.88 -2.24 -6.41
N HIS A 16 3.11 -3.30 -7.16
CA HIS A 16 2.07 -3.89 -8.00
C HIS A 16 0.85 -4.30 -7.17
N GLN A 17 1.06 -4.98 -6.05
CA GLN A 17 -0.05 -5.38 -5.17
C GLN A 17 -0.86 -4.18 -4.71
N VAL A 18 -0.20 -3.09 -4.34
CA VAL A 18 -0.88 -1.86 -3.92
C VAL A 18 -1.72 -1.27 -5.06
N THR A 19 -1.20 -1.28 -6.29
CA THR A 19 -1.95 -0.75 -7.45
C THR A 19 -3.21 -1.54 -7.78
N GLN A 20 -3.29 -2.80 -7.33
CA GLN A 20 -4.44 -3.65 -7.60
C GLN A 20 -5.62 -3.41 -6.64
N VAL A 21 -5.43 -2.63 -5.58
CA VAL A 21 -6.48 -2.36 -4.58
C VAL A 21 -7.09 -0.99 -4.82
N PRO A 22 -8.38 -0.91 -5.23
CA PRO A 22 -9.09 0.37 -5.33
C PRO A 22 -9.11 1.08 -3.97
N ARG A 23 -8.78 2.37 -3.97
CA ARG A 23 -8.65 3.17 -2.74
C ARG A 23 -8.98 4.64 -2.93
N PRO A 24 -10.17 4.96 -3.45
CA PRO A 24 -10.55 6.36 -3.60
C PRO A 24 -10.64 7.06 -2.24
N SER A 25 -10.32 8.35 -2.21
CA SER A 25 -10.39 9.16 -0.99
C SER A 25 -11.74 9.02 -0.33
N LYS A 26 -11.75 8.82 0.99
CA LYS A 26 -12.93 8.56 1.84
C LYS A 26 -13.56 7.18 1.64
N LYS A 27 -12.96 6.31 0.83
CA LYS A 27 -13.40 4.92 0.60
C LYS A 27 -12.20 3.98 0.66
N GLU A 28 -11.40 4.08 1.72
CA GLU A 28 -10.14 3.34 1.87
C GLU A 28 -10.31 1.94 2.47
N GLY A 29 -11.54 1.47 2.70
CA GLY A 29 -11.81 0.21 3.38
C GLY A 29 -11.07 -0.99 2.80
N LYS A 30 -11.02 -1.13 1.47
CA LYS A 30 -10.32 -2.23 0.81
C LYS A 30 -8.80 -2.16 1.05
N MET A 31 -8.23 -0.96 1.04
CA MET A 31 -6.80 -0.78 1.32
C MET A 31 -6.49 -1.07 2.78
N ILE A 32 -7.36 -0.67 3.71
CA ILE A 32 -7.20 -1.00 5.13
C ILE A 32 -7.17 -2.52 5.31
N GLU A 33 -8.12 -3.24 4.72
CA GLU A 33 -8.17 -4.70 4.78
C GLU A 33 -6.91 -5.33 4.16
N PHE A 34 -6.46 -4.81 3.03
CA PHE A 34 -5.24 -5.27 2.38
C PHE A 34 -4.02 -5.12 3.31
N LEU A 35 -3.86 -3.96 3.93
CA LEU A 35 -2.73 -3.68 4.81
C LEU A 35 -2.81 -4.49 6.12
N GLU A 36 -4.00 -4.68 6.67
CA GLU A 36 -4.18 -5.55 7.83
C GLU A 36 -3.81 -7.01 7.51
N SER A 37 -4.22 -7.51 6.34
CA SER A 37 -3.85 -8.85 5.87
C SER A 37 -2.36 -8.97 5.61
N PHE A 38 -1.76 -7.94 5.02
CA PHE A 38 -0.31 -7.87 4.80
C PHE A 38 0.46 -7.95 6.12
N ALA A 39 0.05 -7.15 7.10
CA ALA A 39 0.69 -7.15 8.41
C ALA A 39 0.61 -8.52 9.08
N LYS A 40 -0.55 -9.18 8.98
CA LYS A 40 -0.74 -10.53 9.52
C LYS A 40 0.16 -11.55 8.83
N GLU A 41 0.23 -11.50 7.50
CA GLU A 41 1.06 -12.42 6.72
C GLU A 41 2.55 -12.30 7.08
N TYR A 42 3.03 -11.07 7.24
CA TYR A 42 4.43 -10.81 7.54
C TYR A 42 4.71 -10.63 9.04
N LYS A 43 3.74 -10.93 9.89
CA LYS A 43 3.86 -10.88 11.37
C LYS A 43 4.33 -9.50 11.86
N ILE A 44 3.74 -8.45 11.29
CA ILE A 44 3.99 -7.07 11.67
C ILE A 44 2.89 -6.63 12.62
N ALA A 45 3.24 -6.04 13.77
CA ALA A 45 2.27 -5.48 14.68
C ALA A 45 1.55 -4.30 14.03
N ILE A 46 0.22 -4.26 14.11
CA ILE A 46 -0.59 -3.22 13.49
C ILE A 46 -1.66 -2.72 14.44
N LYS A 47 -1.87 -1.41 14.45
CA LYS A 47 -2.96 -0.75 15.17
C LYS A 47 -3.75 0.13 14.22
N LYS A 48 -5.07 0.16 14.40
CA LYS A 48 -5.96 1.02 13.64
C LYS A 48 -6.66 1.97 14.61
N ASP A 49 -6.69 3.26 14.29
CA ASP A 49 -7.43 4.23 15.07
C ASP A 49 -8.88 4.38 14.57
N GLN A 50 -9.65 5.26 15.22
CA GLN A 50 -11.06 5.48 14.87
C GLN A 50 -11.25 6.14 13.50
N ALA A 51 -10.25 6.86 13.03
CA ALA A 51 -10.28 7.51 11.70
C ALA A 51 -9.87 6.55 10.57
N GLY A 52 -9.39 5.35 10.91
CA GLY A 52 -8.93 4.38 9.92
C GLY A 52 -7.44 4.49 9.60
N ASN A 53 -6.69 5.31 10.33
CA ASN A 53 -5.24 5.34 10.19
C ASN A 53 -4.63 4.05 10.71
N LEU A 54 -3.59 3.58 10.05
CA LEU A 54 -2.88 2.36 10.43
C LEU A 54 -1.47 2.69 10.89
N LEU A 55 -1.07 2.09 12.00
CA LEU A 55 0.31 2.15 12.50
C LEU A 55 0.87 0.73 12.50
N MET A 56 1.90 0.51 11.69
CA MET A 56 2.64 -0.74 11.67
C MET A 56 3.96 -0.56 12.42
N SER A 57 4.28 -1.53 13.28
CA SER A 57 5.51 -1.49 14.07
C SER A 57 6.33 -2.72 13.78
N LYS A 58 7.55 -2.50 13.34
CA LYS A 58 8.51 -3.56 13.07
C LYS A 58 9.65 -3.43 14.08
N PRO A 59 10.04 -4.53 14.78
CA PRO A 59 11.15 -4.48 15.72
C PRO A 59 12.46 -4.19 14.99
N ALA A 60 13.45 -3.70 15.77
CA ALA A 60 14.78 -3.46 15.25
C ALA A 60 15.42 -4.74 14.71
N THR A 61 16.29 -4.57 13.73
CA THR A 61 17.19 -5.65 13.31
C THR A 61 18.00 -6.14 14.52
N PRO A 62 18.17 -7.48 14.70
CA PRO A 62 18.96 -7.99 15.82
C PRO A 62 20.33 -7.32 15.91
N GLY A 63 20.69 -6.85 17.10
CA GLY A 63 21.90 -6.09 17.36
C GLY A 63 21.78 -4.59 17.19
N MET A 64 20.62 -4.09 16.75
CA MET A 64 20.39 -2.65 16.50
C MET A 64 19.29 -2.08 17.38
N GLU A 65 18.95 -2.72 18.49
CA GLU A 65 17.85 -2.33 19.38
C GLU A 65 18.07 -0.98 20.05
N ASP A 66 19.31 -0.53 20.17
CA ASP A 66 19.69 0.75 20.75
C ASP A 66 19.67 1.91 19.74
N ARG A 67 19.36 1.64 18.49
CA ARG A 67 19.30 2.67 17.45
C ARG A 67 18.00 3.47 17.53
N PRO A 68 18.02 4.75 17.10
CA PRO A 68 16.80 5.57 17.08
C PRO A 68 15.69 4.95 16.24
N VAL A 69 14.45 5.17 16.68
CA VAL A 69 13.27 4.76 15.92
C VAL A 69 13.16 5.62 14.66
N VAL A 70 12.88 4.97 13.52
CA VAL A 70 12.61 5.64 12.26
C VAL A 70 11.11 5.51 11.98
N VAL A 71 10.46 6.62 11.66
CA VAL A 71 9.04 6.65 11.29
C VAL A 71 8.93 7.02 9.81
N LEU A 72 8.26 6.16 9.03
CA LEU A 72 7.89 6.43 7.65
C LEU A 72 6.38 6.72 7.61
N GLN A 73 5.99 7.79 6.93
CA GLN A 73 4.59 8.19 6.86
C GLN A 73 4.18 8.43 5.42
N SER A 74 3.00 7.93 5.06
CA SER A 74 2.37 8.18 3.77
C SER A 74 0.85 8.11 3.94
N HIS A 75 0.10 8.39 2.87
CA HIS A 75 -1.36 8.24 2.90
C HIS A 75 -1.79 7.05 2.03
N MET A 76 -2.92 6.44 2.38
CA MET A 76 -3.47 5.26 1.70
C MET A 76 -4.31 5.60 0.50
N ASP A 77 -5.04 6.73 0.58
CA ASP A 77 -6.02 7.08 -0.43
C ASP A 77 -5.40 7.62 -1.70
N MET A 78 -6.19 7.62 -2.75
CA MET A 78 -5.81 8.19 -4.04
C MET A 78 -6.92 9.07 -4.55
N VAL A 79 -6.55 10.26 -5.06
CA VAL A 79 -7.49 11.16 -5.72
C VAL A 79 -7.97 10.55 -7.02
N CYS A 80 -9.30 10.60 -7.23
CA CYS A 80 -9.95 9.99 -8.40
C CYS A 80 -10.03 10.98 -9.54
N GLU A 81 -9.05 10.95 -10.43
CA GLU A 81 -8.97 11.79 -11.63
C GLU A 81 -8.68 10.93 -12.86
N LYS A 82 -9.33 11.25 -13.96
CA LYS A 82 -9.10 10.59 -15.24
C LYS A 82 -9.42 11.53 -16.40
N ASN A 83 -8.86 11.26 -17.57
CA ASN A 83 -9.17 11.99 -18.77
C ASN A 83 -10.61 11.71 -19.23
N ASN A 84 -11.22 12.71 -19.88
CA ASN A 84 -12.54 12.53 -20.50
C ASN A 84 -12.50 11.37 -21.49
N GLY A 85 -13.51 10.51 -21.41
CA GLY A 85 -13.61 9.34 -22.29
C GLY A 85 -12.86 8.10 -21.79
N THR A 86 -12.02 8.22 -20.79
CA THR A 86 -11.40 7.05 -20.15
C THR A 86 -12.46 6.32 -19.32
N LYS A 87 -12.57 5.01 -19.54
CA LYS A 87 -13.46 4.15 -18.77
C LYS A 87 -12.67 3.55 -17.61
N HIS A 88 -13.00 3.96 -16.41
CA HIS A 88 -12.38 3.45 -15.18
C HIS A 88 -13.34 3.62 -14.02
N ASP A 89 -13.61 2.55 -13.29
CA ASP A 89 -14.42 2.57 -12.08
C ASP A 89 -13.47 2.64 -10.88
N PHE A 90 -13.37 3.79 -10.25
CA PHE A 90 -12.47 4.02 -9.12
C PHE A 90 -12.81 3.18 -7.88
N ASP A 91 -14.05 2.71 -7.78
CA ASP A 91 -14.46 1.88 -6.64
C ASP A 91 -14.08 0.41 -6.80
N ASN A 92 -13.95 -0.07 -8.03
CA ASN A 92 -13.80 -1.51 -8.31
C ASN A 92 -12.62 -1.88 -9.20
N ASP A 93 -12.14 -0.97 -10.05
CA ASP A 93 -11.09 -1.28 -11.01
C ASP A 93 -9.69 -1.05 -10.42
N PRO A 94 -8.75 -1.99 -10.63
CA PRO A 94 -7.36 -1.77 -10.28
C PRO A 94 -6.72 -0.74 -11.21
N ILE A 95 -5.58 -0.19 -10.79
CA ILE A 95 -4.77 0.67 -11.64
C ILE A 95 -4.06 -0.21 -12.67
N GLU A 96 -4.23 0.14 -13.94
CA GLU A 96 -3.50 -0.49 -15.03
C GLU A 96 -2.12 0.15 -15.14
N THR A 97 -1.07 -0.65 -14.99
CA THR A 97 0.31 -0.19 -15.03
C THR A 97 0.98 -0.58 -16.34
N ILE A 98 1.80 0.32 -16.84
CA ILE A 98 2.63 0.08 -18.04
C ILE A 98 4.08 0.40 -17.72
N VAL A 99 5.00 -0.24 -18.45
CA VAL A 99 6.45 0.02 -18.37
C VAL A 99 6.88 0.55 -19.72
N ASP A 100 7.44 1.79 -19.74
CA ASP A 100 7.98 2.43 -20.93
C ASP A 100 9.41 1.93 -21.23
#